data_cfead222e65551e842d6a28671fb2f1d
#
_entry.id   cfead222e65551e842d6a28671fb2f1d
#
_cell.length_a   1.000
_cell.length_b   1.000
_cell.length_c   1.000
_cell.angle_alpha   90.00
_cell.angle_beta   90.00
_cell.angle_gamma   90.00
#
_symmetry.space_group_name_H-M   'P 1'
#
loop_
_entity.id
_entity.type
_entity.pdbx_description
1 polymer ?
#
loop_
_entity_poly.entity_id
_entity_poly.type
_entity_poly.pdbx_seq_one_letter_code
_entity_poly.pdbx_strand_id
1 'polypeptide(L)'
;GNILNILKIKNYIYKVFMKSEKNKIVDFKDSSKVSDQEAEEAFKKILKWIGEDPSREGLIETPKRVAKAFKEYFKGYNEDPHKILNKTFGDVEGYDDMVVQKNISVQSHCEHHMAPIIGIAHVAYIPNQRVVGLSKLARVVEVFSKRLQTQERLTMQIATTLMETLDAKGVAVTIDSTHQCMTMRGIKKEQATT
;
A
#
# COMPACT_ATOMS: atom_id res chain seq x y z
N GLY A 1 18.94 -27.28 -4.64
CA GLY A 1 17.55 -27.45 -4.19
C GLY A 1 16.61 -26.64 -5.04
N ASN A 2 15.65 -27.27 -5.69
CA ASN A 2 14.80 -26.82 -6.78
C ASN A 2 14.10 -25.47 -6.51
N ILE A 3 14.39 -24.46 -7.32
CA ILE A 3 13.69 -23.16 -7.43
C ILE A 3 12.17 -23.33 -7.57
N LEU A 4 11.72 -24.44 -8.18
CA LEU A 4 10.31 -24.82 -8.29
C LEU A 4 9.60 -25.09 -6.94
N ASN A 5 10.32 -25.36 -5.87
CA ASN A 5 9.73 -25.52 -4.53
C ASN A 5 9.49 -24.21 -3.79
N ILE A 6 10.14 -23.13 -4.18
CA ILE A 6 9.87 -21.78 -3.66
C ILE A 6 8.58 -21.22 -4.31
N LEU A 7 8.25 -21.66 -5.51
CA LEU A 7 7.05 -21.29 -6.25
C LEU A 7 5.79 -22.11 -5.88
N LYS A 8 5.92 -23.10 -5.00
CA LYS A 8 4.79 -23.81 -4.38
C LYS A 8 4.17 -23.06 -3.19
N ILE A 9 4.26 -21.73 -3.17
CA ILE A 9 3.27 -20.94 -2.44
C ILE A 9 1.99 -21.04 -3.26
N LYS A 10 1.11 -21.91 -2.82
CA LYS A 10 -0.19 -22.16 -3.43
C LYS A 10 -0.89 -20.85 -3.73
N ASN A 11 -1.21 -20.68 -5.02
CA ASN A 11 -2.25 -19.82 -5.54
C ASN A 11 -2.02 -18.30 -5.35
N TYR A 12 -1.35 -17.66 -6.24
CA TYR A 12 -1.51 -16.30 -6.78
C TYR A 12 -0.19 -15.72 -7.26
N ILE A 13 0.38 -16.33 -8.33
CA ILE A 13 1.36 -15.61 -9.14
C ILE A 13 0.56 -14.85 -10.21
N TYR A 14 0.29 -13.57 -9.98
CA TYR A 14 -0.09 -12.71 -11.08
C TYR A 14 1.15 -12.42 -11.93
N LYS A 15 1.29 -13.17 -13.03
CA LYS A 15 2.24 -12.80 -14.07
C LYS A 15 1.65 -11.60 -14.82
N VAL A 16 2.07 -10.41 -14.44
CA VAL A 16 1.63 -9.18 -15.10
C VAL A 16 2.29 -9.12 -16.46
N PHE A 17 1.60 -9.58 -17.51
CA PHE A 17 1.91 -9.19 -18.87
C PHE A 17 1.34 -7.80 -19.12
N MET A 18 2.17 -6.78 -18.93
CA MET A 18 1.77 -5.42 -19.22
C MET A 18 1.77 -5.15 -20.72
N LYS A 19 0.58 -5.01 -21.33
CA LYS A 19 0.40 -4.01 -22.40
C LYS A 19 0.33 -2.67 -21.68
N SER A 20 1.23 -1.76 -22.07
CA SER A 20 1.37 -0.42 -21.52
C SER A 20 0.08 0.39 -21.79
N GLU A 21 -0.90 0.27 -20.91
CA GLU A 21 -1.87 1.35 -20.72
C GLU A 21 -1.29 2.23 -19.62
N LYS A 22 -0.98 3.47 -19.99
CA LYS A 22 -0.51 4.50 -19.06
C LYS A 22 -1.57 4.72 -18.00
N ASN A 23 -1.53 3.93 -16.92
CA ASN A 23 -2.22 4.25 -15.70
C ASN A 23 -1.64 5.56 -15.19
N LYS A 24 -2.33 6.67 -15.48
CA LYS A 24 -2.00 7.96 -14.89
C LYS A 24 -2.05 7.79 -13.38
N ILE A 25 -0.87 7.75 -12.75
CA ILE A 25 -0.77 7.98 -11.31
C ILE A 25 -1.36 9.36 -11.11
N VAL A 26 -2.51 9.43 -10.46
CA VAL A 26 -3.20 10.70 -10.21
C VAL A 26 -2.30 11.49 -9.27
N ASP A 27 -1.74 12.59 -9.77
CA ASP A 27 -0.90 13.48 -8.99
C ASP A 27 -1.84 14.36 -8.11
N PHE A 28 -1.94 13.98 -6.84
CA PHE A 28 -2.82 14.66 -5.86
C PHE A 28 -2.23 15.96 -5.31
N LYS A 29 -1.32 16.60 -6.00
CA LYS A 29 -0.61 17.78 -5.52
C LYS A 29 -1.48 19.03 -5.25
N ASP A 30 -2.76 19.01 -5.57
CA ASP A 30 -3.58 20.24 -5.47
C ASP A 30 -4.95 20.02 -4.81
N SER A 31 -5.13 19.02 -3.97
CA SER A 31 -6.47 18.54 -3.65
C SER A 31 -7.08 19.03 -2.34
N SER A 32 -6.39 19.56 -1.37
CA SER A 32 -7.14 19.93 -0.19
C SER A 32 -7.06 21.43 0.12
N LYS A 33 -8.08 22.12 -0.37
CA LYS A 33 -8.48 23.42 0.19
C LYS A 33 -9.18 23.27 1.55
N VAL A 34 -9.25 22.05 2.09
CA VAL A 34 -9.87 21.72 3.38
C VAL A 34 -8.81 21.84 4.47
N SER A 35 -9.04 22.73 5.42
CA SER A 35 -8.17 22.91 6.60
C SER A 35 -8.31 21.77 7.60
N ASP A 36 -7.34 21.65 8.50
CA ASP A 36 -7.40 20.70 9.61
C ASP A 36 -8.62 20.93 10.49
N GLN A 37 -8.96 22.20 10.72
CA GLN A 37 -10.13 22.58 11.52
C GLN A 37 -11.44 22.12 10.87
N GLU A 38 -11.57 22.27 9.57
CA GLU A 38 -12.75 21.76 8.83
C GLU A 38 -12.85 20.24 8.89
N ALA A 39 -11.70 19.53 8.80
CA ALA A 39 -11.67 18.08 8.97
C ALA A 39 -12.07 17.66 10.38
N GLU A 40 -11.57 18.33 11.42
CA GLU A 40 -11.94 18.10 12.82
C GLU A 40 -13.45 18.31 13.05
N GLU A 41 -14.04 19.39 12.51
CA GLU A 41 -15.47 19.63 12.59
C GLU A 41 -16.29 18.54 11.85
N ALA A 42 -15.79 18.01 10.74
CA ALA A 42 -16.44 16.90 10.05
C ALA A 42 -16.45 15.63 10.93
N PHE A 43 -15.34 15.29 11.59
CA PHE A 43 -15.30 14.18 12.54
C PHE A 43 -16.22 14.38 13.74
N LYS A 44 -16.32 15.60 14.25
CA LYS A 44 -17.27 15.94 15.32
C LYS A 44 -18.73 15.71 14.90
N LYS A 45 -19.07 16.07 13.65
CA LYS A 45 -20.39 15.77 13.08
C LYS A 45 -20.64 14.26 12.96
N ILE A 46 -19.62 13.49 12.56
CA ILE A 46 -19.71 12.03 12.48
C ILE A 46 -19.98 11.43 13.86
N LEU A 47 -19.30 11.88 14.92
CA LEU A 47 -19.55 11.43 16.28
C LEU A 47 -21.01 11.65 16.69
N LYS A 48 -21.57 12.84 16.41
CA LYS A 48 -23.00 13.11 16.67
C LYS A 48 -23.91 12.20 15.84
N TRP A 49 -23.58 12.00 14.59
CA TRP A 49 -24.39 11.18 13.68
C TRP A 49 -24.48 9.72 14.11
N ILE A 50 -23.41 9.15 14.70
CA ILE A 50 -23.43 7.79 15.24
C ILE A 50 -24.10 7.71 16.64
N GLY A 51 -24.55 8.83 17.19
CA GLY A 51 -25.27 8.89 18.47
C GLY A 51 -24.40 9.20 19.68
N GLU A 52 -23.14 9.63 19.49
CA GLU A 52 -22.23 9.99 20.57
C GLU A 52 -22.32 11.48 20.95
N ASP A 53 -21.96 11.77 22.19
CA ASP A 53 -21.77 13.14 22.67
C ASP A 53 -20.29 13.55 22.57
N PRO A 54 -19.92 14.40 21.59
CA PRO A 54 -18.54 14.84 21.43
C PRO A 54 -18.04 15.77 22.55
N SER A 55 -18.91 16.20 23.47
CA SER A 55 -18.52 17.03 24.60
C SER A 55 -18.10 16.22 25.83
N ARG A 56 -18.37 14.92 25.88
CA ARG A 56 -17.93 14.07 26.99
C ARG A 56 -16.39 13.96 27.02
N GLU A 57 -15.83 13.88 28.22
CA GLU A 57 -14.38 13.92 28.48
C GLU A 57 -13.56 13.00 27.54
N GLY A 58 -14.01 11.78 27.33
CA GLY A 58 -13.29 10.81 26.47
C GLY A 58 -13.31 11.15 24.98
N LEU A 59 -14.18 12.06 24.50
CA LEU A 59 -14.35 12.41 23.09
C LEU A 59 -13.96 13.84 22.71
N ILE A 60 -13.70 14.73 23.68
CA ILE A 60 -13.35 16.13 23.40
C ILE A 60 -12.19 16.23 22.40
N GLU A 61 -11.14 15.43 22.59
CA GLU A 61 -9.95 15.45 21.73
C GLU A 61 -10.06 14.50 20.52
N THR A 62 -11.11 13.68 20.42
CA THR A 62 -11.23 12.63 19.37
C THR A 62 -11.24 13.22 17.97
N PRO A 63 -11.96 14.29 17.62
CA PRO A 63 -11.92 14.85 16.27
C PRO A 63 -10.51 15.20 15.82
N LYS A 64 -9.73 15.87 16.68
CA LYS A 64 -8.33 16.23 16.42
C LYS A 64 -7.42 15.02 16.29
N ARG A 65 -7.59 14.02 17.17
CA ARG A 65 -6.81 12.77 17.11
C ARG A 65 -7.09 11.99 15.84
N VAL A 66 -8.34 11.91 15.41
CA VAL A 66 -8.73 11.23 14.17
C VAL A 66 -8.18 11.96 12.96
N ALA A 67 -8.32 13.29 12.88
CA ALA A 67 -7.76 14.08 11.80
C ALA A 67 -6.24 13.87 11.66
N LYS A 68 -5.51 13.86 12.79
CA LYS A 68 -4.07 13.57 12.82
C LYS A 68 -3.76 12.14 12.35
N ALA A 69 -4.51 11.14 12.84
CA ALA A 69 -4.33 9.75 12.46
C ALA A 69 -4.57 9.53 10.95
N PHE A 70 -5.56 10.19 10.37
CA PHE A 70 -5.85 10.13 8.94
C PHE A 70 -4.71 10.67 8.08
N LYS A 71 -4.03 11.74 8.51
CA LYS A 71 -2.83 12.24 7.83
C LYS A 71 -1.72 11.20 7.81
N GLU A 72 -1.57 10.43 8.89
CA GLU A 72 -0.60 9.35 8.97
C GLU A 72 -1.01 8.14 8.12
N TYR A 73 -2.29 7.74 8.18
CA TYR A 73 -2.82 6.62 7.39
C TYR A 73 -2.71 6.87 5.89
N PHE A 74 -2.85 8.12 5.45
CA PHE A 74 -2.90 8.49 4.05
C PHE A 74 -1.70 9.33 3.58
N LYS A 75 -0.57 9.32 4.34
CA LYS A 75 0.65 10.06 3.98
C LYS A 75 1.22 9.68 2.62
N GLY A 76 0.94 8.47 2.12
CA GLY A 76 1.42 7.98 0.83
C GLY A 76 0.95 8.79 -0.37
N TYR A 77 -0.13 9.58 -0.24
CA TYR A 77 -0.53 10.53 -1.29
C TYR A 77 0.47 11.68 -1.48
N ASN A 78 1.28 11.98 -0.46
CA ASN A 78 2.29 13.04 -0.50
C ASN A 78 3.68 12.52 -0.86
N GLU A 79 3.82 11.23 -1.12
CA GLU A 79 5.10 10.57 -1.39
C GLU A 79 5.16 10.07 -2.84
N ASP A 80 6.34 10.25 -3.48
CA ASP A 80 6.61 9.79 -4.84
C ASP A 80 7.41 8.48 -4.79
N PRO A 81 6.81 7.33 -5.16
CA PRO A 81 7.48 6.04 -5.12
C PRO A 81 8.63 5.94 -6.12
N HIS A 82 8.56 6.64 -7.26
CA HIS A 82 9.64 6.64 -8.25
C HIS A 82 10.90 7.33 -7.69
N LYS A 83 10.74 8.44 -6.95
CA LYS A 83 11.88 9.11 -6.29
C LYS A 83 12.54 8.23 -5.23
N ILE A 84 11.77 7.37 -4.56
CA ILE A 84 12.30 6.43 -3.58
C ILE A 84 13.23 5.42 -4.26
N LEU A 85 12.85 4.92 -5.44
CA LEU A 85 13.60 3.92 -6.19
C LEU A 85 14.79 4.49 -6.97
N ASN A 86 14.82 5.79 -7.24
CA ASN A 86 15.90 6.42 -8.01
C ASN A 86 17.28 6.36 -7.33
N LYS A 87 17.33 6.06 -6.01
CA LYS A 87 18.59 5.77 -5.31
C LYS A 87 18.97 4.31 -5.52
N THR A 88 19.52 4.02 -6.68
CA THR A 88 20.01 2.69 -7.07
C THR A 88 21.52 2.60 -7.00
N PHE A 89 22.04 1.38 -6.94
CA PHE A 89 23.45 1.07 -7.10
C PHE A 89 23.65 0.54 -8.51
N GLY A 90 24.54 1.20 -9.28
CA GLY A 90 24.79 0.85 -10.68
C GLY A 90 25.78 -0.29 -10.87
N ASP A 91 26.57 -0.59 -9.85
CA ASP A 91 27.53 -1.68 -9.88
C ASP A 91 26.95 -2.92 -9.22
N VAL A 92 26.49 -3.83 -10.06
CA VAL A 92 25.93 -5.12 -9.62
C VAL A 92 26.92 -6.27 -9.85
N GLU A 93 28.15 -5.97 -10.27
CA GLU A 93 29.20 -6.97 -10.53
C GLU A 93 28.68 -8.18 -11.35
N GLY A 94 27.75 -7.95 -12.28
CA GLY A 94 27.11 -9.01 -13.08
C GLY A 94 26.03 -9.80 -12.35
N TYR A 95 25.52 -9.34 -11.19
CA TYR A 95 24.43 -10.01 -10.49
C TYR A 95 23.14 -9.95 -11.33
N ASP A 96 22.67 -11.11 -11.79
CA ASP A 96 21.52 -11.29 -12.66
C ASP A 96 20.42 -12.16 -12.02
N ASP A 97 20.63 -12.59 -10.79
CA ASP A 97 19.69 -13.41 -10.05
C ASP A 97 18.52 -12.60 -9.47
N MET A 98 17.46 -13.30 -9.07
CA MET A 98 16.27 -12.71 -8.51
C MET A 98 16.52 -12.18 -7.08
N VAL A 99 16.25 -10.90 -6.87
CA VAL A 99 16.18 -10.29 -5.54
C VAL A 99 14.80 -10.49 -4.96
N VAL A 100 14.71 -11.05 -3.75
CA VAL A 100 13.43 -11.32 -3.06
C VAL A 100 13.43 -10.69 -1.68
N GLN A 101 12.44 -9.86 -1.39
CA GLN A 101 12.15 -9.37 -0.05
C GLN A 101 10.80 -9.90 0.42
N LYS A 102 10.81 -10.61 1.55
CA LYS A 102 9.62 -11.24 2.13
C LYS A 102 9.18 -10.55 3.42
N ASN A 103 7.92 -10.80 3.81
CA ASN A 103 7.34 -10.38 5.08
C ASN A 103 7.33 -8.86 5.29
N ILE A 104 7.08 -8.09 4.22
CA ILE A 104 6.89 -6.66 4.31
C ILE A 104 5.50 -6.40 4.87
N SER A 105 5.40 -5.71 6.00
CA SER A 105 4.10 -5.37 6.60
C SER A 105 3.27 -4.48 5.67
N VAL A 106 1.99 -4.83 5.51
CA VAL A 106 0.99 -4.05 4.79
C VAL A 106 -0.05 -3.54 5.79
N GLN A 107 -0.18 -2.24 5.86
CA GLN A 107 -1.21 -1.53 6.64
C GLN A 107 -1.86 -0.51 5.73
N SER A 108 -3.02 -0.85 5.19
CA SER A 108 -3.74 -0.06 4.21
C SER A 108 -5.20 0.14 4.62
N HIS A 109 -5.97 0.83 3.79
CA HIS A 109 -7.39 1.07 4.01
C HIS A 109 -8.17 0.82 2.73
N CYS A 110 -9.26 0.07 2.86
CA CYS A 110 -10.17 -0.21 1.76
C CYS A 110 -10.84 1.09 1.27
N GLU A 111 -10.79 1.35 -0.03
CA GLU A 111 -11.37 2.57 -0.61
C GLU A 111 -12.90 2.63 -0.49
N HIS A 112 -13.57 1.48 -0.36
CA HIS A 112 -15.04 1.42 -0.29
C HIS A 112 -15.61 1.77 1.09
N HIS A 113 -14.86 1.48 2.16
CA HIS A 113 -15.36 1.63 3.54
C HIS A 113 -14.38 2.32 4.47
N MET A 114 -13.20 2.69 4.00
CA MET A 114 -12.09 3.23 4.81
C MET A 114 -11.70 2.32 5.98
N ALA A 115 -12.09 1.04 5.91
CA ALA A 115 -11.75 0.04 6.91
C ALA A 115 -10.32 -0.48 6.68
N PRO A 116 -9.58 -0.87 7.75
CA PRO A 116 -8.22 -1.35 7.61
C PRO A 116 -8.09 -2.62 6.75
N ILE A 117 -6.99 -2.68 6.02
CA ILE A 117 -6.47 -3.87 5.35
C ILE A 117 -5.12 -4.17 6.01
N ILE A 118 -4.98 -5.32 6.63
CA ILE A 118 -3.78 -5.71 7.37
C ILE A 118 -3.23 -7.00 6.79
N GLY A 119 -1.94 -7.00 6.46
CA GLY A 119 -1.34 -8.17 5.83
C GLY A 119 0.17 -8.09 5.69
N ILE A 120 0.67 -8.93 4.80
CA ILE A 120 2.08 -9.02 4.43
C ILE A 120 2.22 -9.03 2.91
N ALA A 121 3.29 -8.42 2.43
CA ALA A 121 3.68 -8.45 1.03
C ALA A 121 5.01 -9.17 0.85
N HIS A 122 5.15 -9.83 -0.28
CA HIS A 122 6.41 -10.37 -0.78
C HIS A 122 6.66 -9.73 -2.14
N VAL A 123 7.87 -9.21 -2.32
CA VAL A 123 8.27 -8.50 -3.52
C VAL A 123 9.53 -9.14 -4.07
N ALA A 124 9.52 -9.46 -5.36
CA ALA A 124 10.70 -9.97 -6.06
C ALA A 124 10.89 -9.23 -7.38
N TYR A 125 12.14 -9.05 -7.78
CA TYR A 125 12.48 -8.55 -9.10
C TYR A 125 13.78 -9.17 -9.63
N ILE A 126 13.90 -9.24 -10.93
CA ILE A 126 15.13 -9.64 -11.62
C ILE A 126 15.77 -8.36 -12.15
N PRO A 127 16.94 -7.97 -11.65
CA PRO A 127 17.61 -6.75 -12.09
C PRO A 127 18.03 -6.83 -13.56
N ASN A 128 18.06 -5.69 -14.24
CA ASN A 128 18.67 -5.56 -15.56
C ASN A 128 20.09 -5.00 -15.40
N GLN A 129 20.21 -3.75 -15.00
CA GLN A 129 21.51 -3.07 -14.79
C GLN A 129 21.63 -2.40 -13.43
N ARG A 130 20.56 -2.37 -12.65
CA ARG A 130 20.52 -1.64 -11.37
C ARG A 130 19.91 -2.51 -10.29
N VAL A 131 20.52 -2.43 -9.12
CA VAL A 131 19.97 -3.02 -7.88
C VAL A 131 19.54 -1.89 -6.96
N VAL A 132 18.43 -2.06 -6.32
CA VAL A 132 17.89 -1.13 -5.32
C VAL A 132 18.08 -1.69 -3.91
N GLY A 133 18.38 -0.83 -2.95
CA GLY A 133 18.49 -1.24 -1.57
C GLY A 133 17.17 -1.83 -1.04
N LEU A 134 17.24 -2.91 -0.28
CA LEU A 134 16.07 -3.65 0.24
C LEU A 134 15.08 -2.74 0.98
N SER A 135 15.57 -1.76 1.74
CA SER A 135 14.72 -0.77 2.42
C SER A 135 13.84 0.05 1.47
N LYS A 136 14.23 0.18 0.20
CA LYS A 136 13.45 0.92 -0.80
C LYS A 136 12.25 0.12 -1.30
N LEU A 137 12.39 -1.20 -1.42
CA LEU A 137 11.27 -2.08 -1.75
C LEU A 137 10.18 -1.97 -0.67
N ALA A 138 10.57 -2.08 0.61
CA ALA A 138 9.63 -1.91 1.72
C ALA A 138 8.96 -0.53 1.73
N ARG A 139 9.71 0.54 1.42
CA ARG A 139 9.14 1.90 1.34
C ARG A 139 8.15 2.07 0.20
N VAL A 140 8.38 1.46 -0.95
CA VAL A 140 7.41 1.50 -2.07
C VAL A 140 6.11 0.81 -1.67
N VAL A 141 6.20 -0.36 -1.01
CA VAL A 141 5.02 -1.04 -0.45
C VAL A 141 4.30 -0.11 0.53
N GLU A 142 5.03 0.55 1.43
CA GLU A 142 4.45 1.49 2.41
C GLU A 142 3.73 2.66 1.74
N VAL A 143 4.36 3.32 0.76
CA VAL A 143 3.78 4.48 0.06
C VAL A 143 2.43 4.13 -0.56
N PHE A 144 2.35 2.99 -1.24
CA PHE A 144 1.07 2.58 -1.83
C PHE A 144 0.08 2.06 -0.80
N SER A 145 0.54 1.40 0.27
CA SER A 145 -0.33 0.96 1.37
C SER A 145 -0.96 2.15 2.11
N LYS A 146 -0.25 3.26 2.26
CA LYS A 146 -0.75 4.48 2.92
C LYS A 146 -1.62 5.35 1.99
N ARG A 147 -2.52 4.68 1.24
CA ARG A 147 -3.54 5.29 0.36
C ARG A 147 -4.84 4.50 0.50
N LEU A 148 -5.93 5.02 -0.02
CA LEU A 148 -7.16 4.23 -0.20
C LEU A 148 -6.96 3.24 -1.34
N GLN A 149 -7.19 1.94 -1.07
CA GLN A 149 -6.80 0.87 -1.99
C GLN A 149 -7.90 -0.20 -2.18
N THR A 150 -7.80 -0.88 -3.31
CA THR A 150 -8.23 -2.27 -3.46
C THR A 150 -6.99 -3.16 -3.46
N GLN A 151 -7.16 -4.44 -3.17
CA GLN A 151 -6.06 -5.42 -3.17
C GLN A 151 -5.34 -5.45 -4.53
N GLU A 152 -6.11 -5.50 -5.60
CA GLU A 152 -5.63 -5.61 -6.98
C GLU A 152 -4.85 -4.35 -7.39
N ARG A 153 -5.38 -3.17 -7.07
CA ARG A 153 -4.71 -1.90 -7.38
C ARG A 153 -3.40 -1.76 -6.62
N LEU A 154 -3.39 -2.09 -5.33
CA LEU A 154 -2.20 -2.03 -4.49
C LEU A 154 -1.08 -2.91 -5.08
N THR A 155 -1.41 -4.17 -5.38
CA THR A 155 -0.47 -5.13 -5.96
C THR A 155 0.06 -4.65 -7.31
N MET A 156 -0.83 -4.16 -8.18
CA MET A 156 -0.47 -3.67 -9.51
C MET A 156 0.42 -2.43 -9.46
N GLN A 157 0.10 -1.45 -8.61
CA GLN A 157 0.88 -0.22 -8.48
C GLN A 157 2.32 -0.51 -8.01
N ILE A 158 2.50 -1.41 -7.05
CA ILE A 158 3.83 -1.82 -6.59
C ILE A 158 4.60 -2.47 -7.74
N ALA A 159 4.00 -3.46 -8.42
CA ALA A 159 4.66 -4.19 -9.50
C ALA A 159 5.04 -3.28 -10.68
N THR A 160 4.11 -2.42 -11.12
CA THR A 160 4.34 -1.49 -12.22
C THR A 160 5.46 -0.50 -11.91
N THR A 161 5.43 0.10 -10.72
CA THR A 161 6.44 1.08 -10.31
C THR A 161 7.83 0.47 -10.27
N LEU A 162 7.97 -0.76 -9.77
CA LEU A 162 9.25 -1.47 -9.76
C LEU A 162 9.71 -1.80 -11.18
N MET A 163 8.82 -2.31 -12.03
CA MET A 163 9.13 -2.66 -13.41
C MET A 163 9.63 -1.43 -14.19
N GLU A 164 8.90 -0.32 -14.12
CA GLU A 164 9.20 0.90 -14.88
C GLU A 164 10.43 1.64 -14.35
N THR A 165 10.55 1.77 -13.02
CA THR A 165 11.62 2.60 -12.44
C THR A 165 12.97 1.89 -12.43
N LEU A 166 12.99 0.59 -12.23
CA LEU A 166 14.22 -0.20 -12.19
C LEU A 166 14.59 -0.77 -13.56
N ASP A 167 13.75 -0.61 -14.57
CA ASP A 167 13.91 -1.30 -15.86
C ASP A 167 14.16 -2.80 -15.66
N ALA A 168 13.40 -3.41 -14.74
CA ALA A 168 13.63 -4.77 -14.32
C ALA A 168 13.26 -5.78 -15.41
N LYS A 169 14.00 -6.90 -15.53
CA LYS A 169 13.67 -8.00 -16.44
C LYS A 169 12.37 -8.71 -16.08
N GLY A 170 11.98 -8.63 -14.80
CA GLY A 170 10.74 -9.20 -14.29
C GLY A 170 10.47 -8.74 -12.85
N VAL A 171 9.20 -8.68 -12.47
CA VAL A 171 8.74 -8.33 -11.13
C VAL A 171 7.64 -9.29 -10.72
N ALA A 172 7.63 -9.70 -9.46
CA ALA A 172 6.54 -10.44 -8.84
C ALA A 172 6.18 -9.79 -7.50
N VAL A 173 4.88 -9.61 -7.26
CA VAL A 173 4.35 -9.10 -6.00
C VAL A 173 3.21 -9.99 -5.55
N THR A 174 3.25 -10.44 -4.31
CA THR A 174 2.13 -11.13 -3.67
C THR A 174 1.79 -10.40 -2.38
N ILE A 175 0.51 -10.28 -2.08
CA ILE A 175 0.00 -9.70 -0.84
C ILE A 175 -1.03 -10.67 -0.27
N ASP A 176 -0.83 -11.06 0.98
CA ASP A 176 -1.80 -11.82 1.76
C ASP A 176 -2.34 -10.89 2.85
N SER A 177 -3.63 -10.61 2.83
CA SER A 177 -4.21 -9.63 3.75
C SER A 177 -5.65 -9.96 4.18
N THR A 178 -5.98 -9.47 5.36
CA THR A 178 -7.34 -9.50 5.93
C THR A 178 -7.99 -8.13 5.77
N HIS A 179 -9.19 -8.12 5.21
CA HIS A 179 -9.98 -6.92 4.98
C HIS A 179 -11.02 -6.74 6.09
N GLN A 180 -10.83 -5.74 6.95
CA GLN A 180 -11.74 -5.49 8.07
C GLN A 180 -13.17 -5.11 7.63
N CYS A 181 -13.34 -4.59 6.43
CA CYS A 181 -14.65 -4.38 5.83
C CYS A 181 -15.45 -5.69 5.59
N MET A 182 -14.76 -6.83 5.53
CA MET A 182 -15.37 -8.16 5.39
C MET A 182 -15.48 -8.91 6.72
N THR A 183 -14.57 -8.64 7.66
CA THR A 183 -14.52 -9.37 8.94
C THR A 183 -15.38 -8.73 10.01
N MET A 184 -15.34 -7.40 10.16
CA MET A 184 -16.06 -6.66 11.21
C MET A 184 -17.50 -6.30 10.84
N ARG A 185 -17.84 -6.34 9.57
CA ARG A 185 -19.16 -6.00 9.04
C ARG A 185 -19.46 -6.80 7.77
N GLY A 186 -20.62 -6.56 7.15
CA GLY A 186 -21.02 -7.21 5.91
C GLY A 186 -21.17 -8.73 6.09
N ILE A 187 -20.38 -9.49 5.33
CA ILE A 187 -20.47 -10.96 5.32
C ILE A 187 -19.85 -11.64 6.55
N LYS A 188 -19.13 -10.91 7.40
CA LYS A 188 -18.51 -11.38 8.66
C LYS A 188 -17.68 -12.67 8.49
N LYS A 189 -16.78 -12.69 7.51
CA LYS A 189 -15.88 -13.82 7.25
C LYS A 189 -14.51 -13.52 7.86
N GLU A 190 -14.30 -13.91 9.12
CA GLU A 190 -13.11 -13.58 9.91
C GLU A 190 -11.82 -14.23 9.41
N GLN A 191 -11.93 -15.42 8.82
CA GLN A 191 -10.77 -16.17 8.35
C GLN A 191 -10.50 -16.01 6.84
N ALA A 192 -11.28 -15.19 6.14
CA ALA A 192 -11.05 -14.95 4.73
C ALA A 192 -9.87 -14.01 4.53
N THR A 193 -8.87 -14.47 3.78
CA THR A 193 -7.73 -13.67 3.30
C THR A 193 -7.76 -13.57 1.79
N THR A 194 -7.12 -12.56 1.26
CA THR A 194 -7.04 -12.29 -0.20
C THR A 194 -5.59 -12.11 -0.62
#